data_a25306abcb591057ce4a3c33aa310670
#
_entry.id   a25306abcb591057ce4a3c33aa310670
#
_cell.length_a   1.000
_cell.length_b   1.000
_cell.length_c   1.000
_cell.angle_alpha   90.00
_cell.angle_beta   90.00
_cell.angle_gamma   90.00
#
_symmetry.space_group_name_H-M   'P 1'
#
loop_
_entity.id
_entity.type
_entity.pdbx_description
1 polymer ?
#
loop_
_entity_poly.entity_id
_entity_poly.type
_entity_poly.pdbx_seq_one_letter_code
_entity_poly.pdbx_strand_id
1 'polypeptide(L)'
;MAATPPAAIPLSTYVEARAAEMNGDEARSARLFALMAEANPNDLTIARRAIATAIQSGQTELAVSLARKLPPAELPVDARLLLAADSLRQGKAKQAVSDLERGATSTEAELFAPLVRAWELTARGKSSGAETLEKMSSASPLAPVANEQRAAMLFALGDADSALPIAQQVLLRSGGGGRNTRLRLAFADSLLRLKRRDEALAMLQGEDEALAAARARMAAGTPLDMAIETPAAGYAEMLVALAIDLGRDDNKALPVSLAQVARHANPSNSEASILLALLLDGDGRSDAALAQLRQIPADDLLAGEALDVETRILGDKGDLSGALGRARAATASPAAGPQDYSRLANVLGDMERHAEAAAAYGEAIKRTEASGAQPGWTLHLLRAASLEQADHWPEAKAELEAALRLEPDNALLLNFLGYGKLERGEDLDVAEAMIRKASSLRPDDASITDSLGWALYKRGRLPEAIETLSRAAAGDPAQSEIHEHLGDALFSSGRRIEARFSWQAALITAEDDAKGRIERKIESGLTPANAAP
;
A
#
# COMPACT_ATOMS: atom_id res chain seq x y z
N MET A 1 -48.96 -2.01 35.94
CA MET A 1 -48.40 -3.27 35.43
C MET A 1 -46.91 -3.22 35.68
N ALA A 2 -46.38 -4.08 36.54
CA ALA A 2 -44.94 -4.22 36.76
C ALA A 2 -44.31 -4.81 35.48
N ALA A 3 -43.33 -4.14 34.94
CA ALA A 3 -42.57 -4.67 33.78
C ALA A 3 -41.91 -5.97 34.21
N THR A 4 -42.10 -7.03 33.45
CA THR A 4 -41.41 -8.30 33.61
C THR A 4 -39.91 -8.02 33.57
N PRO A 5 -39.10 -8.49 34.54
CA PRO A 5 -37.66 -8.29 34.50
C PRO A 5 -37.11 -8.93 33.22
N PRO A 6 -36.18 -8.27 32.53
CA PRO A 6 -35.56 -8.83 31.33
C PRO A 6 -34.97 -10.20 31.68
N ALA A 7 -35.16 -11.17 30.78
CA ALA A 7 -34.63 -12.51 30.95
C ALA A 7 -33.11 -12.43 31.11
N ALA A 8 -32.60 -13.02 32.18
CA ALA A 8 -31.16 -13.09 32.45
C ALA A 8 -30.47 -13.81 31.29
N ILE A 9 -29.59 -13.11 30.57
CA ILE A 9 -28.81 -13.73 29.51
C ILE A 9 -27.82 -14.72 30.13
N PRO A 10 -27.74 -15.96 29.65
CA PRO A 10 -26.82 -16.95 30.17
C PRO A 10 -25.35 -16.48 30.04
N LEU A 11 -24.52 -16.82 31.04
CA LEU A 11 -23.06 -16.57 30.94
C LEU A 11 -22.44 -17.21 29.71
N SER A 12 -23.03 -18.29 29.19
CA SER A 12 -22.67 -18.91 27.92
C SER A 12 -22.66 -17.94 26.75
N THR A 13 -23.59 -16.96 26.70
CA THR A 13 -23.63 -15.94 25.61
C THR A 13 -22.39 -15.07 25.61
N TYR A 14 -21.85 -14.72 26.79
CA TYR A 14 -20.57 -13.99 26.87
C TYR A 14 -19.41 -14.85 26.37
N VAL A 15 -19.36 -16.11 26.76
CA VAL A 15 -18.33 -17.06 26.33
C VAL A 15 -18.43 -17.27 24.81
N GLU A 16 -19.64 -17.39 24.27
CA GLU A 16 -19.86 -17.50 22.82
C GLU A 16 -19.43 -16.24 22.05
N ALA A 17 -19.73 -15.05 22.59
CA ALA A 17 -19.30 -13.79 21.98
C ALA A 17 -17.76 -13.70 21.93
N ARG A 18 -17.08 -14.05 23.02
CA ARG A 18 -15.62 -14.07 23.08
C ARG A 18 -15.01 -15.15 22.18
N ALA A 19 -15.62 -16.33 22.11
CA ALA A 19 -15.17 -17.38 21.20
C ALA A 19 -15.32 -16.97 19.73
N ALA A 20 -16.42 -16.30 19.38
CA ALA A 20 -16.63 -15.77 18.04
C ALA A 20 -15.55 -14.71 17.68
N GLU A 21 -15.23 -13.82 18.60
CA GLU A 21 -14.16 -12.82 18.45
C GLU A 21 -12.79 -13.48 18.23
N MET A 22 -12.44 -14.48 19.05
CA MET A 22 -11.18 -15.22 18.93
C MET A 22 -11.06 -16.03 17.62
N ASN A 23 -12.19 -16.44 17.06
CA ASN A 23 -12.26 -17.18 15.81
C ASN A 23 -12.43 -16.26 14.57
N GLY A 24 -12.36 -14.93 14.74
CA GLY A 24 -12.50 -13.96 13.66
C GLY A 24 -13.94 -13.75 13.16
N ASP A 25 -14.96 -14.35 13.81
CA ASP A 25 -16.39 -14.09 13.50
C ASP A 25 -16.89 -12.87 14.29
N GLU A 26 -16.32 -11.72 13.99
CA GLU A 26 -16.63 -10.47 14.68
C GLU A 26 -18.08 -10.03 14.47
N ALA A 27 -18.65 -10.35 13.31
CA ALA A 27 -20.06 -10.04 13.05
C ALA A 27 -20.99 -10.79 13.99
N ARG A 28 -20.69 -12.03 14.35
CA ARG A 28 -21.42 -12.79 15.35
C ARG A 28 -21.14 -12.25 16.75
N SER A 29 -19.88 -11.96 17.07
CA SER A 29 -19.48 -11.38 18.36
C SER A 29 -20.25 -10.08 18.62
N ALA A 30 -20.29 -9.15 17.65
CA ALA A 30 -21.02 -7.88 17.77
C ALA A 30 -22.52 -8.09 18.06
N ARG A 31 -23.17 -9.01 17.35
CA ARG A 31 -24.60 -9.32 17.59
C ARG A 31 -24.84 -9.89 18.99
N LEU A 32 -23.97 -10.77 19.47
CA LEU A 32 -24.09 -11.36 20.82
C LEU A 32 -23.86 -10.31 21.91
N PHE A 33 -22.85 -9.44 21.78
CA PHE A 33 -22.67 -8.32 22.70
C PHE A 33 -23.84 -7.32 22.65
N ALA A 34 -24.41 -7.07 21.48
CA ALA A 34 -25.60 -6.22 21.34
C ALA A 34 -26.81 -6.79 22.10
N LEU A 35 -27.08 -8.10 21.98
CA LEU A 35 -28.13 -8.79 22.74
C LEU A 35 -27.90 -8.64 24.25
N MET A 36 -26.66 -8.77 24.71
CA MET A 36 -26.30 -8.61 26.11
C MET A 36 -26.51 -7.18 26.62
N ALA A 37 -26.13 -6.18 25.81
CA ALA A 37 -26.33 -4.76 26.09
C ALA A 37 -27.84 -4.41 26.15
N GLU A 38 -28.65 -4.99 25.27
CA GLU A 38 -30.12 -4.78 25.27
C GLU A 38 -30.80 -5.39 26.50
N ALA A 39 -30.33 -6.56 26.95
CA ALA A 39 -30.87 -7.19 28.17
C ALA A 39 -30.40 -6.52 29.46
N ASN A 40 -29.26 -5.86 29.45
CA ASN A 40 -28.67 -5.17 30.58
C ASN A 40 -28.35 -3.69 30.23
N PRO A 41 -29.34 -2.83 30.05
CA PRO A 41 -29.14 -1.45 29.57
C PRO A 41 -28.29 -0.58 30.50
N ASN A 42 -28.14 -0.98 31.76
CA ASN A 42 -27.34 -0.25 32.76
C ASN A 42 -25.87 -0.72 32.82
N ASP A 43 -25.51 -1.79 32.12
CA ASP A 43 -24.12 -2.24 32.03
C ASP A 43 -23.38 -1.51 30.92
N LEU A 44 -22.76 -0.39 31.29
CA LEU A 44 -22.02 0.46 30.38
C LEU A 44 -20.81 -0.25 29.76
N THR A 45 -20.21 -1.22 30.46
CA THR A 45 -19.06 -1.98 29.96
C THR A 45 -19.44 -2.87 28.79
N ILE A 46 -20.55 -3.60 28.93
CA ILE A 46 -21.10 -4.43 27.86
C ILE A 46 -21.58 -3.54 26.70
N ALA A 47 -22.27 -2.43 26.99
CA ALA A 47 -22.76 -1.53 25.96
C ALA A 47 -21.63 -0.91 25.14
N ARG A 48 -20.56 -0.42 25.76
CA ARG A 48 -19.36 0.09 25.08
C ARG A 48 -18.66 -0.98 24.26
N ARG A 49 -18.53 -2.20 24.79
CA ARG A 49 -17.96 -3.34 24.07
C ARG A 49 -18.79 -3.67 22.83
N ALA A 50 -20.13 -3.74 22.97
CA ALA A 50 -21.02 -3.99 21.84
C ALA A 50 -20.88 -2.96 20.73
N ILE A 51 -20.78 -1.66 21.07
CA ILE A 51 -20.58 -0.59 20.10
C ILE A 51 -19.23 -0.75 19.41
N ALA A 52 -18.14 -0.89 20.16
CA ALA A 52 -16.79 -1.02 19.60
C ALA A 52 -16.69 -2.22 18.63
N THR A 53 -17.19 -3.41 19.06
CA THR A 53 -17.19 -4.61 18.22
C THR A 53 -18.06 -4.42 16.98
N ALA A 54 -19.20 -3.75 17.10
CA ALA A 54 -20.08 -3.45 15.95
C ALA A 54 -19.42 -2.48 14.95
N ILE A 55 -18.67 -1.47 15.41
CA ILE A 55 -17.90 -0.58 14.53
C ILE A 55 -16.80 -1.38 13.83
N GLN A 56 -15.98 -2.11 14.55
CA GLN A 56 -14.84 -2.86 14.02
C GLN A 56 -15.24 -3.95 13.02
N SER A 57 -16.42 -4.56 13.23
CA SER A 57 -17.00 -5.56 12.31
C SER A 57 -17.76 -4.95 11.13
N GLY A 58 -17.83 -3.61 11.01
CA GLY A 58 -18.55 -2.91 9.95
C GLY A 58 -20.08 -2.90 10.10
N GLN A 59 -20.62 -3.36 11.24
CA GLN A 59 -22.06 -3.30 11.54
C GLN A 59 -22.43 -1.90 12.07
N THR A 60 -22.14 -0.86 11.27
CA THR A 60 -22.25 0.55 11.69
C THR A 60 -23.67 0.95 12.04
N GLU A 61 -24.70 0.44 11.37
CA GLU A 61 -26.11 0.72 11.70
C GLU A 61 -26.48 0.16 13.08
N LEU A 62 -25.99 -1.05 13.42
CA LEU A 62 -26.15 -1.62 14.76
C LEU A 62 -25.44 -0.75 15.80
N ALA A 63 -24.20 -0.34 15.52
CA ALA A 63 -23.42 0.52 16.40
C ALA A 63 -24.12 1.87 16.63
N VAL A 64 -24.67 2.51 15.59
CA VAL A 64 -25.48 3.76 15.68
C VAL A 64 -26.68 3.54 16.60
N SER A 65 -27.41 2.43 16.44
CA SER A 65 -28.59 2.14 17.25
C SER A 65 -28.27 1.96 18.74
N LEU A 66 -27.14 1.31 19.03
CA LEU A 66 -26.64 1.11 20.40
C LEU A 66 -26.11 2.42 21.00
N ALA A 67 -25.31 3.17 20.25
CA ALA A 67 -24.72 4.44 20.68
C ALA A 67 -25.79 5.48 21.04
N ARG A 68 -26.88 5.53 20.29
CA ARG A 68 -28.02 6.46 20.60
C ARG A 68 -28.77 6.13 21.90
N LYS A 69 -28.61 4.92 22.45
CA LYS A 69 -29.21 4.51 23.74
C LYS A 69 -28.36 4.92 24.94
N LEU A 70 -27.07 5.24 24.72
CA LEU A 70 -26.16 5.62 25.81
C LEU A 70 -26.29 7.12 26.15
N PRO A 71 -26.09 7.49 27.44
CA PRO A 71 -25.91 8.88 27.82
C PRO A 71 -24.71 9.49 27.07
N PRO A 72 -24.80 10.73 26.59
CA PRO A 72 -23.71 11.35 25.83
C PRO A 72 -22.35 11.35 26.55
N ALA A 73 -22.30 11.50 27.87
CA ALA A 73 -21.06 11.45 28.65
C ALA A 73 -20.39 10.06 28.69
N GLU A 74 -21.13 9.01 28.36
CA GLU A 74 -20.66 7.62 28.40
C GLU A 74 -20.25 7.07 27.04
N LEU A 75 -20.42 7.87 25.98
CA LEU A 75 -20.05 7.48 24.62
C LEU A 75 -18.53 7.46 24.46
N PRO A 76 -17.92 6.37 23.94
CA PRO A 76 -16.54 6.37 23.51
C PRO A 76 -16.34 7.24 22.26
N VAL A 77 -15.08 7.63 21.98
CA VAL A 77 -14.71 8.54 20.89
C VAL A 77 -15.19 8.03 19.53
N ASP A 78 -14.93 6.78 19.20
CA ASP A 78 -15.32 6.16 17.94
C ASP A 78 -16.85 6.14 17.73
N ALA A 79 -17.61 5.94 18.80
CA ALA A 79 -19.07 6.03 18.77
C ALA A 79 -19.56 7.47 18.49
N ARG A 80 -18.90 8.49 19.07
CA ARG A 80 -19.21 9.91 18.77
C ARG A 80 -18.92 10.24 17.32
N LEU A 81 -17.76 9.80 16.82
CA LEU A 81 -17.38 9.96 15.42
C LEU A 81 -18.38 9.29 14.49
N LEU A 82 -18.87 8.09 14.84
CA LEU A 82 -19.89 7.38 14.07
C LEU A 82 -21.24 8.11 14.07
N LEU A 83 -21.70 8.62 15.22
CA LEU A 83 -22.95 9.40 15.28
C LEU A 83 -22.86 10.69 14.46
N ALA A 84 -21.72 11.37 14.48
CA ALA A 84 -21.47 12.53 13.64
C ALA A 84 -21.49 12.15 12.14
N ALA A 85 -20.84 11.04 11.76
CA ALA A 85 -20.87 10.50 10.40
C ALA A 85 -22.30 10.20 9.93
N ASP A 86 -23.10 9.54 10.78
CA ASP A 86 -24.51 9.22 10.50
C ASP A 86 -25.35 10.51 10.33
N SER A 87 -25.12 11.50 11.18
CA SER A 87 -25.79 12.80 11.08
C SER A 87 -25.40 13.56 9.79
N LEU A 88 -24.11 13.54 9.41
CA LEU A 88 -23.62 14.16 8.18
C LEU A 88 -24.16 13.48 6.92
N ARG A 89 -24.22 12.15 6.90
CA ARG A 89 -24.82 11.36 5.81
C ARG A 89 -26.28 11.70 5.59
N GLN A 90 -26.99 12.05 6.68
CA GLN A 90 -28.40 12.51 6.63
C GLN A 90 -28.54 14.01 6.31
N GLY A 91 -27.47 14.74 6.01
CA GLY A 91 -27.48 16.18 5.76
C GLY A 91 -27.69 17.04 7.01
N LYS A 92 -27.55 16.49 8.22
CA LYS A 92 -27.80 17.15 9.50
C LYS A 92 -26.49 17.66 10.13
N ALA A 93 -25.77 18.55 9.45
CA ALA A 93 -24.43 18.99 9.88
C ALA A 93 -24.44 19.65 11.28
N LYS A 94 -25.48 20.40 11.65
CA LYS A 94 -25.62 20.95 13.02
C LYS A 94 -25.72 19.84 14.09
N GLN A 95 -26.45 18.77 13.77
CA GLN A 95 -26.57 17.63 14.68
C GLN A 95 -25.24 16.93 14.83
N ALA A 96 -24.47 16.77 13.75
CA ALA A 96 -23.14 16.19 13.79
C ALA A 96 -22.19 16.95 14.73
N VAL A 97 -22.22 18.29 14.70
CA VAL A 97 -21.46 19.10 15.66
C VAL A 97 -21.91 18.81 17.10
N SER A 98 -23.23 18.75 17.32
CA SER A 98 -23.79 18.44 18.66
C SER A 98 -23.40 17.02 19.12
N ASP A 99 -23.36 16.04 18.21
CA ASP A 99 -22.96 14.66 18.50
C ASP A 99 -21.49 14.56 18.95
N LEU A 100 -20.61 15.41 18.36
CA LEU A 100 -19.21 15.50 18.74
C LEU A 100 -18.96 16.22 20.07
N GLU A 101 -19.79 17.23 20.41
CA GLU A 101 -19.54 18.11 21.55
C GLU A 101 -20.25 17.66 22.84
N ARG A 102 -21.45 17.11 22.70
CA ARG A 102 -22.27 16.75 23.86
C ARG A 102 -21.65 15.64 24.69
N GLY A 103 -21.23 15.96 25.90
CA GLY A 103 -20.62 15.03 26.84
C GLY A 103 -19.19 14.58 26.46
N ALA A 104 -18.59 15.19 25.44
CA ALA A 104 -17.19 14.99 25.09
C ALA A 104 -16.27 15.70 26.11
N THR A 105 -15.03 15.23 26.23
CA THR A 105 -13.97 16.02 26.88
C THR A 105 -13.67 17.25 26.04
N SER A 106 -13.09 18.30 26.66
CA SER A 106 -12.70 19.51 25.90
C SER A 106 -11.75 19.18 24.75
N THR A 107 -10.79 18.28 24.98
CA THR A 107 -9.82 17.84 23.96
C THR A 107 -10.48 17.17 22.77
N GLU A 108 -11.44 16.25 22.99
CA GLU A 108 -12.15 15.57 21.92
C GLU A 108 -13.02 16.53 21.09
N ALA A 109 -13.75 17.44 21.78
CA ALA A 109 -14.59 18.41 21.12
C ALA A 109 -13.76 19.43 20.32
N GLU A 110 -12.64 19.89 20.86
CA GLU A 110 -11.71 20.81 20.20
C GLU A 110 -10.98 20.18 19.00
N LEU A 111 -10.84 18.85 18.98
CA LEU A 111 -10.19 18.16 17.88
C LEU A 111 -11.06 18.06 16.63
N PHE A 112 -12.28 17.52 16.73
CA PHE A 112 -13.07 17.16 15.56
C PHE A 112 -14.17 18.18 15.20
N ALA A 113 -14.77 18.83 16.19
CA ALA A 113 -15.89 19.73 15.96
C ALA A 113 -15.57 20.96 15.08
N PRO A 114 -14.37 21.59 15.17
CA PRO A 114 -14.04 22.74 14.32
C PRO A 114 -14.10 22.42 12.82
N LEU A 115 -13.64 21.24 12.40
CA LEU A 115 -13.67 20.83 11.00
C LEU A 115 -15.10 20.60 10.50
N VAL A 116 -15.95 19.94 11.30
CA VAL A 116 -17.35 19.73 10.94
C VAL A 116 -18.12 21.07 10.88
N ARG A 117 -17.83 22.02 11.78
CA ARG A 117 -18.36 23.38 11.72
C ARG A 117 -17.92 24.13 10.46
N ALA A 118 -16.65 23.99 10.08
CA ALA A 118 -16.12 24.60 8.87
C ALA A 118 -16.86 24.07 7.62
N TRP A 119 -17.09 22.76 7.54
CA TRP A 119 -17.89 22.16 6.48
C TRP A 119 -19.38 22.58 6.53
N GLU A 120 -19.97 22.73 7.73
CA GLU A 120 -21.33 23.25 7.87
C GLU A 120 -21.47 24.69 7.30
N LEU A 121 -20.47 25.54 7.55
CA LEU A 121 -20.42 26.89 6.98
C LEU A 121 -20.24 26.85 5.46
N THR A 122 -19.35 26.02 4.97
CA THR A 122 -19.10 25.80 3.53
C THR A 122 -20.36 25.33 2.80
N ALA A 123 -21.09 24.37 3.36
CA ALA A 123 -22.35 23.89 2.81
C ALA A 123 -23.44 24.97 2.73
N ARG A 124 -23.28 26.08 3.46
CA ARG A 124 -24.15 27.26 3.39
C ARG A 124 -23.61 28.37 2.46
N GLY A 125 -22.58 28.08 1.69
CA GLY A 125 -21.94 29.03 0.79
C GLY A 125 -21.09 30.09 1.49
N LYS A 126 -20.54 29.80 2.70
CA LYS A 126 -19.75 30.77 3.47
C LYS A 126 -18.27 30.42 3.42
N SER A 127 -17.42 31.34 2.95
CA SER A 127 -15.95 31.24 2.95
C SER A 127 -15.34 31.14 4.34
N SER A 128 -16.02 31.65 5.37
CA SER A 128 -15.57 31.62 6.75
C SER A 128 -15.26 30.18 7.28
N GLY A 129 -15.79 29.14 6.65
CA GLY A 129 -15.42 27.77 6.93
C GLY A 129 -13.93 27.50 6.65
N ALA A 130 -13.48 27.78 5.44
CA ALA A 130 -12.06 27.63 5.05
C ALA A 130 -11.14 28.54 5.86
N GLU A 131 -11.58 29.80 6.14
CA GLU A 131 -10.83 30.76 6.98
C GLU A 131 -10.64 30.29 8.43
N THR A 132 -11.60 29.52 8.95
CA THR A 132 -11.50 28.94 10.31
C THR A 132 -10.34 27.93 10.37
N LEU A 133 -10.18 27.10 9.34
CA LEU A 133 -9.10 26.12 9.28
C LEU A 133 -7.74 26.78 9.03
N GLU A 134 -7.69 27.91 8.34
CA GLU A 134 -6.46 28.68 8.17
C GLU A 134 -5.84 29.12 9.50
N LYS A 135 -6.69 29.45 10.47
CA LYS A 135 -6.29 29.88 11.80
C LYS A 135 -6.02 28.73 12.77
N MET A 136 -6.11 27.49 12.29
CA MET A 136 -5.85 26.32 13.12
C MET A 136 -4.39 26.31 13.57
N SER A 137 -4.18 26.04 14.86
CA SER A 137 -2.83 25.95 15.43
C SER A 137 -2.02 24.85 14.75
N SER A 138 -0.77 25.13 14.43
CA SER A 138 0.20 24.12 13.93
C SER A 138 0.45 22.98 14.92
N ALA A 139 0.11 23.18 16.20
CA ALA A 139 0.19 22.15 17.23
C ALA A 139 -1.05 21.23 17.24
N SER A 140 -2.10 21.54 16.48
CA SER A 140 -3.28 20.67 16.36
C SER A 140 -2.90 19.36 15.64
N PRO A 141 -3.31 18.19 16.13
CA PRO A 141 -3.16 16.92 15.39
C PRO A 141 -3.82 16.92 14.01
N LEU A 142 -4.79 17.79 13.77
CA LEU A 142 -5.45 17.98 12.47
C LEU A 142 -4.75 18.98 11.55
N ALA A 143 -3.67 19.65 11.99
CA ALA A 143 -2.95 20.63 11.16
C ALA A 143 -2.47 20.03 9.80
N PRO A 144 -2.00 18.78 9.72
CA PRO A 144 -1.61 18.18 8.44
C PRO A 144 -2.76 18.10 7.43
N VAL A 145 -3.97 17.79 7.90
CA VAL A 145 -5.15 17.65 7.03
C VAL A 145 -5.92 18.97 6.81
N ALA A 146 -5.64 20.01 7.58
CA ALA A 146 -6.35 21.28 7.49
C ALA A 146 -6.28 21.92 6.09
N ASN A 147 -5.12 21.87 5.44
CA ASN A 147 -4.94 22.41 4.09
C ASN A 147 -5.64 21.57 3.02
N GLU A 148 -5.69 20.24 3.15
CA GLU A 148 -6.49 19.38 2.27
C GLU A 148 -7.96 19.80 2.32
N GLN A 149 -8.48 19.95 3.54
CA GLN A 149 -9.87 20.34 3.77
C GLN A 149 -10.16 21.75 3.28
N ARG A 150 -9.23 22.71 3.48
CA ARG A 150 -9.36 24.08 2.96
C ARG A 150 -9.46 24.10 1.44
N ALA A 151 -8.56 23.38 0.76
CA ALA A 151 -8.61 23.30 -0.70
C ALA A 151 -9.95 22.72 -1.18
N ALA A 152 -10.41 21.61 -0.59
CA ALA A 152 -11.70 21.00 -0.92
C ALA A 152 -12.88 21.95 -0.67
N MET A 153 -12.90 22.66 0.46
CA MET A 153 -13.95 23.64 0.78
C MET A 153 -13.99 24.79 -0.23
N LEU A 154 -12.83 25.34 -0.62
CA LEU A 154 -12.74 26.41 -1.59
C LEU A 154 -13.21 25.95 -2.97
N PHE A 155 -12.83 24.74 -3.40
CA PHE A 155 -13.36 24.14 -4.62
C PHE A 155 -14.89 23.97 -4.56
N ALA A 156 -15.43 23.49 -3.44
CA ALA A 156 -16.86 23.31 -3.24
C ALA A 156 -17.63 24.66 -3.24
N LEU A 157 -16.96 25.76 -2.88
CA LEU A 157 -17.50 27.13 -2.96
C LEU A 157 -17.35 27.75 -4.35
N GLY A 158 -16.65 27.09 -5.30
CA GLY A 158 -16.39 27.61 -6.64
C GLY A 158 -15.19 28.54 -6.74
N ASP A 159 -14.43 28.71 -5.66
CA ASP A 159 -13.22 29.56 -5.62
C ASP A 159 -11.96 28.76 -5.98
N ALA A 160 -11.82 28.44 -7.26
CA ALA A 160 -10.67 27.68 -7.76
C ALA A 160 -9.36 28.47 -7.62
N ASP A 161 -9.38 29.78 -7.74
CA ASP A 161 -8.16 30.61 -7.72
C ASP A 161 -7.51 30.62 -6.33
N SER A 162 -8.30 30.61 -5.27
CA SER A 162 -7.82 30.44 -3.90
C SER A 162 -7.48 28.99 -3.55
N ALA A 163 -8.18 28.01 -4.13
CA ALA A 163 -8.00 26.58 -3.86
C ALA A 163 -6.70 26.01 -4.47
N LEU A 164 -6.38 26.37 -5.72
CA LEU A 164 -5.27 25.82 -6.51
C LEU A 164 -3.90 25.91 -5.82
N PRO A 165 -3.45 27.05 -5.31
CA PRO A 165 -2.16 27.15 -4.63
C PRO A 165 -2.07 26.24 -3.40
N ILE A 166 -3.17 26.12 -2.65
CA ILE A 166 -3.25 25.26 -1.47
C ILE A 166 -3.19 23.78 -1.89
N ALA A 167 -3.97 23.40 -2.90
CA ALA A 167 -4.00 22.05 -3.44
C ALA A 167 -2.61 21.61 -3.95
N GLN A 168 -1.91 22.46 -4.70
CA GLN A 168 -0.55 22.20 -5.17
C GLN A 168 0.43 21.99 -4.01
N GLN A 169 0.35 22.82 -2.96
CA GLN A 169 1.19 22.69 -1.77
C GLN A 169 0.90 21.38 -1.02
N VAL A 170 -0.36 20.97 -0.91
CA VAL A 170 -0.78 19.69 -0.31
C VAL A 170 -0.18 18.53 -1.09
N LEU A 171 -0.32 18.52 -2.41
CA LEU A 171 0.20 17.44 -3.27
C LEU A 171 1.73 17.33 -3.22
N LEU A 172 2.45 18.45 -3.13
CA LEU A 172 3.91 18.44 -2.96
C LEU A 172 4.34 17.82 -1.63
N ARG A 173 3.55 18.01 -0.57
CA ARG A 173 3.86 17.48 0.77
C ARG A 173 3.44 16.02 0.97
N SER A 174 2.39 15.57 0.29
CA SER A 174 1.88 14.20 0.42
C SER A 174 2.82 13.15 -0.21
N GLY A 175 3.81 13.58 -0.98
CA GLY A 175 4.73 12.67 -1.67
C GLY A 175 4.01 11.87 -2.77
N GLY A 176 4.42 10.61 -2.97
CA GLY A 176 3.74 9.67 -3.86
C GLY A 176 2.80 8.73 -3.09
N GLY A 177 2.06 7.90 -3.84
CA GLY A 177 1.19 6.84 -3.30
C GLY A 177 -0.30 7.16 -3.33
N GLY A 178 -1.10 6.21 -2.86
CA GLY A 178 -2.56 6.20 -3.01
C GLY A 178 -3.24 7.48 -2.53
N ARG A 179 -2.83 8.04 -1.36
CA ARG A 179 -3.39 9.31 -0.87
C ARG A 179 -3.14 10.48 -1.81
N ASN A 180 -1.94 10.58 -2.39
CA ASN A 180 -1.64 11.63 -3.38
C ASN A 180 -2.53 11.47 -4.63
N THR A 181 -2.62 10.25 -5.16
CA THR A 181 -3.47 9.91 -6.30
C THR A 181 -4.93 10.27 -6.01
N ARG A 182 -5.47 9.88 -4.85
CA ARG A 182 -6.85 10.20 -4.43
C ARG A 182 -7.12 11.70 -4.41
N LEU A 183 -6.23 12.50 -3.82
CA LEU A 183 -6.38 13.96 -3.75
C LEU A 183 -6.29 14.60 -5.13
N ARG A 184 -5.39 14.13 -5.99
CA ARG A 184 -5.27 14.60 -7.39
C ARG A 184 -6.55 14.35 -8.17
N LEU A 185 -7.15 13.16 -8.03
CA LEU A 185 -8.44 12.82 -8.64
C LEU A 185 -9.55 13.74 -8.13
N ALA A 186 -9.62 13.97 -6.81
CA ALA A 186 -10.63 14.82 -6.20
C ALA A 186 -10.53 16.28 -6.66
N PHE A 187 -9.32 16.84 -6.66
CA PHE A 187 -9.11 18.23 -7.08
C PHE A 187 -9.31 18.41 -8.59
N ALA A 188 -8.89 17.42 -9.40
CA ALA A 188 -9.14 17.44 -10.83
C ALA A 188 -10.65 17.41 -11.15
N ASP A 189 -11.43 16.56 -10.47
CA ASP A 189 -12.88 16.50 -10.66
C ASP A 189 -13.55 17.83 -10.25
N SER A 190 -13.13 18.42 -9.14
CA SER A 190 -13.62 19.74 -8.70
C SER A 190 -13.31 20.82 -9.76
N LEU A 191 -12.11 20.83 -10.33
CA LEU A 191 -11.72 21.75 -11.41
C LEU A 191 -12.53 21.53 -12.69
N LEU A 192 -12.82 20.28 -13.07
CA LEU A 192 -13.67 19.95 -14.21
C LEU A 192 -15.10 20.52 -14.05
N ARG A 193 -15.68 20.37 -12.85
CA ARG A 193 -17.00 20.95 -12.51
C ARG A 193 -17.00 22.46 -12.61
N LEU A 194 -15.87 23.10 -12.29
CA LEU A 194 -15.66 24.54 -12.41
C LEU A 194 -15.24 24.97 -13.84
N LYS A 195 -15.21 24.04 -14.80
CA LYS A 195 -14.80 24.27 -16.20
C LYS A 195 -13.33 24.70 -16.37
N ARG A 196 -12.47 24.36 -15.43
CA ARG A 196 -11.01 24.63 -15.41
C ARG A 196 -10.27 23.40 -15.96
N ARG A 197 -10.51 23.08 -17.25
CA ARG A 197 -10.06 21.83 -17.86
C ARG A 197 -8.54 21.69 -17.90
N ASP A 198 -7.81 22.76 -18.20
CA ASP A 198 -6.34 22.70 -18.33
C ASP A 198 -5.67 22.44 -16.98
N GLU A 199 -6.16 23.07 -15.92
CA GLU A 199 -5.67 22.83 -14.56
C GLU A 199 -6.05 21.42 -14.07
N ALA A 200 -7.24 20.93 -14.40
CA ALA A 200 -7.61 19.55 -14.12
C ALA A 200 -6.66 18.57 -14.80
N LEU A 201 -6.33 18.81 -16.08
CA LEU A 201 -5.38 17.98 -16.82
C LEU A 201 -3.98 18.03 -16.17
N ALA A 202 -3.55 19.20 -15.71
CA ALA A 202 -2.27 19.33 -15.00
C ALA A 202 -2.24 18.50 -13.70
N MET A 203 -3.35 18.43 -12.95
CA MET A 203 -3.47 17.58 -11.76
C MET A 203 -3.37 16.08 -12.08
N LEU A 204 -3.80 15.68 -13.26
CA LEU A 204 -3.86 14.27 -13.69
C LEU A 204 -2.58 13.79 -14.40
N GLN A 205 -1.49 14.56 -14.43
CA GLN A 205 -0.23 14.14 -15.07
C GLN A 205 0.45 13.00 -14.30
N GLY A 206 1.19 12.13 -15.01
CA GLY A 206 1.93 11.02 -14.45
C GLY A 206 1.49 9.66 -14.99
N GLU A 207 2.21 8.60 -14.57
CA GLU A 207 2.07 7.24 -15.09
C GLU A 207 1.11 6.35 -14.27
N ASP A 208 0.58 6.88 -13.17
CA ASP A 208 -0.37 6.16 -12.32
C ASP A 208 -1.62 5.73 -13.12
N GLU A 209 -2.06 4.49 -12.90
CA GLU A 209 -3.19 3.87 -13.60
C GLU A 209 -4.49 4.66 -13.41
N ALA A 210 -4.79 5.06 -12.18
CA ALA A 210 -6.01 5.80 -11.87
C ALA A 210 -6.01 7.20 -12.51
N LEU A 211 -4.84 7.86 -12.57
CA LEU A 211 -4.69 9.15 -13.25
C LEU A 211 -4.83 9.00 -14.78
N ALA A 212 -4.31 7.92 -15.35
CA ALA A 212 -4.47 7.61 -16.77
C ALA A 212 -5.94 7.33 -17.12
N ALA A 213 -6.63 6.53 -16.30
CA ALA A 213 -8.06 6.27 -16.43
C ALA A 213 -8.89 7.54 -16.30
N ALA A 214 -8.55 8.43 -15.37
CA ALA A 214 -9.21 9.73 -15.20
C ALA A 214 -9.03 10.62 -16.45
N ARG A 215 -7.81 10.66 -17.04
CA ARG A 215 -7.59 11.37 -18.32
C ARG A 215 -8.45 10.82 -19.46
N ALA A 216 -8.57 9.50 -19.53
CA ALA A 216 -9.40 8.84 -20.54
C ALA A 216 -10.89 9.18 -20.36
N ARG A 217 -11.41 9.12 -19.12
CA ARG A 217 -12.78 9.55 -18.80
C ARG A 217 -13.00 11.03 -19.15
N MET A 218 -12.07 11.89 -18.78
CA MET A 218 -12.11 13.30 -19.10
C MET A 218 -12.16 13.55 -20.62
N ALA A 219 -11.38 12.80 -21.41
CA ALA A 219 -11.39 12.88 -22.88
C ALA A 219 -12.73 12.41 -23.47
N ALA A 220 -13.33 11.38 -22.89
CA ALA A 220 -14.65 10.84 -23.26
C ALA A 220 -15.83 11.70 -22.77
N GLY A 221 -15.59 12.70 -21.92
CA GLY A 221 -16.64 13.51 -21.30
C GLY A 221 -17.42 12.76 -20.19
N THR A 222 -16.85 11.67 -19.66
CA THR A 222 -17.42 10.89 -18.57
C THR A 222 -17.04 11.51 -17.22
N PRO A 223 -17.96 11.66 -16.25
CA PRO A 223 -17.65 12.18 -14.90
C PRO A 223 -16.59 11.33 -14.18
N LEU A 224 -15.80 11.98 -13.33
CA LEU A 224 -14.84 11.26 -12.46
C LEU A 224 -15.50 10.79 -11.16
N ASP A 225 -16.45 11.54 -10.64
CA ASP A 225 -17.22 11.32 -9.41
C ASP A 225 -16.32 11.19 -8.15
N MET A 226 -15.24 11.98 -8.12
CA MET A 226 -14.21 11.96 -7.08
C MET A 226 -14.18 13.21 -6.20
N ALA A 227 -14.96 14.26 -6.54
CA ALA A 227 -14.92 15.55 -5.86
C ALA A 227 -15.38 15.48 -4.38
N ILE A 228 -14.75 16.29 -3.54
CA ILE A 228 -15.08 16.43 -2.12
C ILE A 228 -15.94 17.68 -1.98
N GLU A 229 -17.27 17.51 -2.02
CA GLU A 229 -18.20 18.67 -2.08
C GLU A 229 -19.16 18.75 -0.89
N THR A 230 -19.24 17.70 -0.09
CA THR A 230 -20.20 17.64 1.02
C THR A 230 -19.50 17.54 2.38
N PRO A 231 -20.16 17.99 3.47
CA PRO A 231 -19.62 17.80 4.81
C PRO A 231 -19.33 16.33 5.16
N ALA A 232 -20.14 15.39 4.65
CA ALA A 232 -19.93 13.96 4.86
C ALA A 232 -18.68 13.45 4.12
N ALA A 233 -18.47 13.89 2.87
CA ALA A 233 -17.28 13.54 2.10
C ALA A 233 -16.00 14.13 2.75
N GLY A 234 -16.01 15.42 3.11
CA GLY A 234 -14.87 16.05 3.80
C GLY A 234 -14.55 15.39 5.14
N TYR A 235 -15.59 15.00 5.90
CA TYR A 235 -15.40 14.28 7.15
C TYR A 235 -14.79 12.89 6.93
N ALA A 236 -15.23 12.17 5.91
CA ALA A 236 -14.64 10.87 5.55
C ALA A 236 -13.15 10.99 5.18
N GLU A 237 -12.79 11.99 4.36
CA GLU A 237 -11.39 12.26 3.99
C GLU A 237 -10.50 12.57 5.20
N MET A 238 -11.00 13.33 6.17
CA MET A 238 -10.27 13.57 7.42
C MET A 238 -10.02 12.28 8.18
N LEU A 239 -11.04 11.42 8.32
CA LEU A 239 -10.91 10.16 9.05
C LEU A 239 -9.97 9.19 8.34
N VAL A 240 -9.98 9.16 7.01
CA VAL A 240 -9.01 8.37 6.21
C VAL A 240 -7.59 8.86 6.47
N ALA A 241 -7.34 10.17 6.39
CA ALA A 241 -6.01 10.73 6.64
C ALA A 241 -5.49 10.39 8.06
N LEU A 242 -6.35 10.51 9.07
CA LEU A 242 -6.02 10.12 10.45
C LEU A 242 -5.79 8.61 10.58
N ALA A 243 -6.59 7.78 9.94
CA ALA A 243 -6.42 6.34 9.98
C ALA A 243 -5.12 5.89 9.31
N ILE A 244 -4.68 6.56 8.23
CA ILE A 244 -3.38 6.33 7.58
C ILE A 244 -2.24 6.65 8.56
N ASP A 245 -2.32 7.80 9.23
CA ASP A 245 -1.24 8.26 10.12
C ASP A 245 -1.12 7.38 11.37
N LEU A 246 -2.24 7.08 12.02
CA LEU A 246 -2.30 6.18 13.18
C LEU A 246 -2.10 4.70 12.83
N GLY A 247 -2.34 4.32 11.59
CA GLY A 247 -2.18 2.94 11.11
C GLY A 247 -0.73 2.47 11.00
N ARG A 248 0.24 3.36 11.22
CA ARG A 248 1.68 3.01 11.26
C ARG A 248 2.08 2.30 12.55
N ASP A 249 1.30 2.48 13.61
CA ASP A 249 1.53 1.82 14.90
C ASP A 249 0.99 0.39 14.90
N ASP A 250 1.45 -0.43 15.85
CA ASP A 250 1.04 -1.84 15.98
C ASP A 250 -0.44 -2.00 16.36
N ASN A 251 -1.02 -1.04 17.10
CA ASN A 251 -2.43 -1.09 17.49
C ASN A 251 -3.35 -0.61 16.36
N LYS A 252 -3.97 -1.55 15.66
CA LYS A 252 -4.87 -1.29 14.53
C LYS A 252 -6.33 -1.00 14.93
N ALA A 253 -6.73 -1.15 16.19
CA ALA A 253 -8.14 -1.05 16.60
C ALA A 253 -8.77 0.33 16.29
N LEU A 254 -8.08 1.42 16.64
CA LEU A 254 -8.57 2.77 16.35
C LEU A 254 -8.52 3.10 14.85
N PRO A 255 -7.43 2.86 14.11
CA PRO A 255 -7.40 3.03 12.66
C PRO A 255 -8.52 2.28 11.93
N VAL A 256 -8.79 1.03 12.29
CA VAL A 256 -9.91 0.25 11.73
C VAL A 256 -11.25 0.93 12.03
N SER A 257 -11.48 1.37 13.28
CA SER A 257 -12.71 2.10 13.63
C SER A 257 -12.85 3.39 12.80
N LEU A 258 -11.78 4.18 12.62
CA LEU A 258 -11.81 5.40 11.82
C LEU A 258 -12.12 5.12 10.34
N ALA A 259 -11.52 4.09 9.76
CA ALA A 259 -11.78 3.70 8.36
C ALA A 259 -13.23 3.21 8.18
N GLN A 260 -13.78 2.44 9.14
CA GLN A 260 -15.19 2.04 9.14
C GLN A 260 -16.13 3.24 9.22
N VAL A 261 -15.84 4.21 10.09
CA VAL A 261 -16.62 5.44 10.23
C VAL A 261 -16.52 6.30 8.97
N ALA A 262 -15.35 6.38 8.34
CA ALA A 262 -15.16 7.07 7.07
C ALA A 262 -16.05 6.48 5.96
N ARG A 263 -16.07 5.15 5.84
CA ARG A 263 -16.96 4.43 4.91
C ARG A 263 -18.43 4.65 5.22
N HIS A 264 -18.81 4.71 6.49
CA HIS A 264 -20.20 5.03 6.88
C HIS A 264 -20.58 6.46 6.48
N ALA A 265 -19.68 7.42 6.64
CA ALA A 265 -19.90 8.82 6.24
C ALA A 265 -20.01 8.97 4.72
N ASN A 266 -19.12 8.32 3.97
CA ASN A 266 -19.09 8.34 2.50
C ASN A 266 -18.83 6.94 1.92
N PRO A 267 -19.88 6.14 1.64
CA PRO A 267 -19.76 4.78 1.13
C PRO A 267 -19.10 4.69 -0.26
N SER A 268 -19.06 5.77 -1.04
CA SER A 268 -18.41 5.83 -2.34
C SER A 268 -16.91 6.14 -2.28
N ASN A 269 -16.34 6.30 -1.08
CA ASN A 269 -14.92 6.53 -0.90
C ASN A 269 -14.15 5.20 -0.96
N SER A 270 -13.67 4.84 -2.14
CA SER A 270 -12.93 3.59 -2.37
C SER A 270 -11.57 3.57 -1.66
N GLU A 271 -10.91 4.73 -1.47
CA GLU A 271 -9.69 4.82 -0.66
C GLU A 271 -9.94 4.35 0.78
N ALA A 272 -11.06 4.74 1.39
CA ALA A 272 -11.43 4.28 2.73
C ALA A 272 -11.61 2.75 2.79
N SER A 273 -12.13 2.13 1.72
CA SER A 273 -12.30 0.68 1.61
C SER A 273 -10.95 -0.05 1.42
N ILE A 274 -10.06 0.50 0.59
CA ILE A 274 -8.70 -0.03 0.38
C ILE A 274 -7.90 0.08 1.69
N LEU A 275 -7.91 1.25 2.33
CA LEU A 275 -7.24 1.45 3.61
C LEU A 275 -7.75 0.48 4.69
N LEU A 276 -9.08 0.33 4.79
CA LEU A 276 -9.66 -0.62 5.72
C LEU A 276 -9.17 -2.05 5.45
N ALA A 277 -9.10 -2.45 4.19
CA ALA A 277 -8.59 -3.78 3.82
C ALA A 277 -7.12 -3.96 4.23
N LEU A 278 -6.28 -2.96 4.00
CA LEU A 278 -4.87 -2.98 4.43
C LEU A 278 -4.73 -3.08 5.96
N LEU A 279 -5.55 -2.34 6.70
CA LEU A 279 -5.54 -2.38 8.17
C LEU A 279 -6.03 -3.73 8.70
N LEU A 280 -7.06 -4.30 8.09
CA LEU A 280 -7.59 -5.62 8.45
C LEU A 280 -6.59 -6.73 8.16
N ASP A 281 -5.93 -6.68 7.02
CA ASP A 281 -4.90 -7.65 6.65
C ASP A 281 -3.71 -7.58 7.61
N GLY A 282 -3.22 -6.38 7.92
CA GLY A 282 -2.17 -6.16 8.93
C GLY A 282 -2.55 -6.60 10.35
N ASP A 283 -3.85 -6.76 10.64
CA ASP A 283 -4.39 -7.31 11.90
C ASP A 283 -4.67 -8.83 11.80
N GLY A 284 -4.21 -9.50 10.72
CA GLY A 284 -4.41 -10.92 10.48
C GLY A 284 -5.83 -11.30 10.02
N ARG A 285 -6.64 -10.35 9.60
CA ARG A 285 -8.05 -10.51 9.20
C ARG A 285 -8.22 -10.49 7.68
N SER A 286 -7.36 -11.21 6.98
CA SER A 286 -7.26 -11.18 5.51
C SER A 286 -8.57 -11.51 4.79
N ASP A 287 -9.41 -12.42 5.31
CA ASP A 287 -10.71 -12.73 4.70
C ASP A 287 -11.67 -11.53 4.75
N ALA A 288 -11.68 -10.79 5.86
CA ALA A 288 -12.45 -9.57 5.98
C ALA A 288 -11.91 -8.47 5.05
N ALA A 289 -10.59 -8.36 4.91
CA ALA A 289 -9.93 -7.46 3.97
C ALA A 289 -10.35 -7.72 2.53
N LEU A 290 -10.28 -8.98 2.08
CA LEU A 290 -10.73 -9.40 0.75
C LEU A 290 -12.21 -9.10 0.51
N ALA A 291 -13.06 -9.30 1.52
CA ALA A 291 -14.47 -8.98 1.42
C ALA A 291 -14.74 -7.47 1.24
N GLN A 292 -13.88 -6.60 1.79
CA GLN A 292 -13.97 -5.14 1.57
C GLN A 292 -13.57 -4.75 0.16
N LEU A 293 -12.44 -5.26 -0.35
CA LEU A 293 -11.93 -4.94 -1.69
C LEU A 293 -12.92 -5.33 -2.79
N ARG A 294 -13.60 -6.48 -2.63
CA ARG A 294 -14.59 -6.97 -3.59
C ARG A 294 -15.88 -6.13 -3.67
N GLN A 295 -16.08 -5.19 -2.77
CA GLN A 295 -17.20 -4.24 -2.82
C GLN A 295 -16.89 -3.03 -3.70
N ILE A 296 -15.63 -2.78 -4.06
CA ILE A 296 -15.24 -1.69 -4.94
C ILE A 296 -15.69 -2.02 -6.37
N PRO A 297 -16.46 -1.14 -7.03
CA PRO A 297 -16.91 -1.36 -8.39
C PRO A 297 -15.74 -1.51 -9.37
N ALA A 298 -15.89 -2.37 -10.37
CA ALA A 298 -14.84 -2.60 -11.36
C ALA A 298 -14.55 -1.37 -12.26
N ASP A 299 -15.49 -0.46 -12.34
CA ASP A 299 -15.35 0.82 -13.03
C ASP A 299 -14.91 1.98 -12.14
N ASP A 300 -14.61 1.74 -10.86
CA ASP A 300 -14.01 2.74 -9.98
C ASP A 300 -12.60 3.10 -10.44
N LEU A 301 -12.20 4.37 -10.29
CA LEU A 301 -10.85 4.82 -10.67
C LEU A 301 -9.75 4.17 -9.83
N LEU A 302 -10.06 3.72 -8.61
CA LEU A 302 -9.13 3.02 -7.73
C LEU A 302 -9.28 1.48 -7.78
N ALA A 303 -10.05 0.94 -8.74
CA ALA A 303 -10.26 -0.50 -8.87
C ALA A 303 -8.94 -1.26 -9.12
N GLY A 304 -8.00 -0.66 -9.87
CA GLY A 304 -6.67 -1.21 -10.11
C GLY A 304 -5.88 -1.35 -8.80
N GLU A 305 -5.82 -0.30 -7.98
CA GLU A 305 -5.17 -0.32 -6.67
C GLU A 305 -5.82 -1.37 -5.74
N ALA A 306 -7.15 -1.44 -5.73
CA ALA A 306 -7.87 -2.46 -4.96
C ALA A 306 -7.51 -3.90 -5.39
N LEU A 307 -7.34 -4.13 -6.69
CA LEU A 307 -6.94 -5.41 -7.22
C LEU A 307 -5.48 -5.76 -6.91
N ASP A 308 -4.57 -4.79 -6.90
CA ASP A 308 -3.19 -4.99 -6.46
C ASP A 308 -3.13 -5.46 -5.00
N VAL A 309 -3.90 -4.81 -4.13
CA VAL A 309 -4.01 -5.21 -2.72
C VAL A 309 -4.67 -6.60 -2.59
N GLU A 310 -5.73 -6.88 -3.36
CA GLU A 310 -6.42 -8.18 -3.34
C GLU A 310 -5.49 -9.32 -3.76
N THR A 311 -4.76 -9.17 -4.86
CA THR A 311 -3.84 -10.21 -5.37
C THR A 311 -2.65 -10.44 -4.42
N ARG A 312 -2.12 -9.39 -3.80
CA ARG A 312 -1.08 -9.49 -2.78
C ARG A 312 -1.57 -10.26 -1.55
N ILE A 313 -2.73 -9.90 -0.99
CA ILE A 313 -3.30 -10.60 0.18
C ILE A 313 -3.55 -12.09 -0.14
N LEU A 314 -4.04 -12.40 -1.34
CA LEU A 314 -4.23 -13.79 -1.75
C LEU A 314 -2.88 -14.54 -1.85
N GLY A 315 -1.84 -13.89 -2.38
CA GLY A 315 -0.48 -14.43 -2.43
C GLY A 315 0.08 -14.71 -1.04
N ASP A 316 0.01 -13.74 -0.13
CA ASP A 316 0.48 -13.86 1.26
C ASP A 316 -0.24 -15.00 2.02
N LYS A 317 -1.49 -15.27 1.69
CA LYS A 317 -2.26 -16.42 2.19
C LYS A 317 -1.89 -17.75 1.52
N GLY A 318 -1.07 -17.76 0.49
CA GLY A 318 -0.77 -18.95 -0.32
C GLY A 318 -1.86 -19.31 -1.34
N ASP A 319 -2.91 -18.50 -1.50
CA ASP A 319 -3.94 -18.69 -2.53
C ASP A 319 -3.52 -18.07 -3.87
N LEU A 320 -2.38 -18.53 -4.39
CA LEU A 320 -1.87 -18.11 -5.70
C LEU A 320 -2.84 -18.41 -6.84
N SER A 321 -3.67 -19.47 -6.69
CA SER A 321 -4.70 -19.79 -7.68
C SER A 321 -5.81 -18.75 -7.72
N GLY A 322 -6.24 -18.27 -6.56
CA GLY A 322 -7.19 -17.17 -6.43
C GLY A 322 -6.63 -15.88 -7.01
N ALA A 323 -5.39 -15.52 -6.65
CA ALA A 323 -4.69 -14.35 -7.19
C ALA A 323 -4.61 -14.40 -8.73
N LEU A 324 -4.21 -15.55 -9.30
CA LEU A 324 -4.15 -15.76 -10.75
C LEU A 324 -5.52 -15.62 -11.41
N GLY A 325 -6.57 -16.17 -10.78
CA GLY A 325 -7.94 -16.04 -11.28
C GLY A 325 -8.40 -14.59 -11.38
N ARG A 326 -8.07 -13.78 -10.35
CA ARG A 326 -8.39 -12.34 -10.31
C ARG A 326 -7.62 -11.56 -11.36
N ALA A 327 -6.29 -11.76 -11.46
CA ALA A 327 -5.45 -11.10 -12.44
C ALA A 327 -5.87 -11.45 -13.89
N ARG A 328 -6.18 -12.71 -14.18
CA ARG A 328 -6.70 -13.14 -15.50
C ARG A 328 -8.06 -12.53 -15.84
N ALA A 329 -8.94 -12.40 -14.86
CA ALA A 329 -10.24 -11.75 -15.09
C ALA A 329 -10.06 -10.28 -15.49
N ALA A 330 -9.10 -9.56 -14.89
CA ALA A 330 -8.78 -8.18 -15.27
C ALA A 330 -8.26 -8.10 -16.72
N THR A 331 -7.33 -8.98 -17.11
CA THR A 331 -6.79 -8.99 -18.49
C THR A 331 -7.81 -9.43 -19.55
N ALA A 332 -8.89 -10.10 -19.16
CA ALA A 332 -9.98 -10.48 -20.06
C ALA A 332 -10.97 -9.31 -20.33
N SER A 333 -10.88 -8.21 -19.59
CA SER A 333 -11.71 -7.03 -19.80
C SER A 333 -11.38 -6.37 -21.15
N PRO A 334 -12.38 -5.89 -21.91
CA PRO A 334 -12.13 -5.06 -23.10
C PRO A 334 -11.36 -3.76 -22.78
N ALA A 335 -11.43 -3.30 -21.54
CA ALA A 335 -10.73 -2.11 -21.06
C ALA A 335 -9.35 -2.43 -20.46
N ALA A 336 -8.89 -3.69 -20.50
CA ALA A 336 -7.63 -4.11 -19.91
C ALA A 336 -6.46 -3.25 -20.40
N GLY A 337 -5.75 -2.63 -19.46
CA GLY A 337 -4.59 -1.77 -19.70
C GLY A 337 -3.26 -2.48 -19.46
N PRO A 338 -2.14 -1.77 -19.66
CA PRO A 338 -0.80 -2.31 -19.39
C PRO A 338 -0.64 -2.85 -17.96
N GLN A 339 -1.21 -2.18 -16.97
CA GLN A 339 -1.09 -2.53 -15.56
C GLN A 339 -1.76 -3.87 -15.22
N ASP A 340 -2.88 -4.20 -15.88
CA ASP A 340 -3.53 -5.51 -15.69
C ASP A 340 -2.62 -6.67 -16.11
N TYR A 341 -1.85 -6.49 -17.19
CA TYR A 341 -0.88 -7.48 -17.64
C TYR A 341 0.38 -7.51 -16.75
N SER A 342 0.82 -6.37 -16.21
CA SER A 342 1.91 -6.34 -15.22
C SER A 342 1.49 -7.07 -13.95
N ARG A 343 0.27 -6.87 -13.48
CA ARG A 343 -0.31 -7.58 -12.32
C ARG A 343 -0.39 -9.09 -12.54
N LEU A 344 -0.85 -9.50 -13.74
CA LEU A 344 -0.84 -10.92 -14.12
C LEU A 344 0.57 -11.48 -14.13
N ALA A 345 1.55 -10.73 -14.64
CA ALA A 345 2.95 -11.14 -14.68
C ALA A 345 3.54 -11.31 -13.27
N ASN A 346 3.26 -10.38 -12.34
CA ASN A 346 3.71 -10.49 -10.96
C ASN A 346 3.20 -11.79 -10.33
N VAL A 347 1.89 -12.06 -10.41
CA VAL A 347 1.29 -13.29 -9.85
C VAL A 347 1.88 -14.55 -10.51
N LEU A 348 2.15 -14.53 -11.81
CA LEU A 348 2.79 -15.65 -12.49
C LEU A 348 4.25 -15.83 -12.03
N GLY A 349 4.96 -14.73 -11.74
CA GLY A 349 6.29 -14.76 -11.13
C GLY A 349 6.29 -15.42 -9.75
N ASP A 350 5.35 -15.03 -8.89
CA ASP A 350 5.16 -15.64 -7.55
C ASP A 350 4.82 -17.14 -7.61
N MET A 351 4.27 -17.59 -8.75
CA MET A 351 4.02 -19.02 -9.04
C MET A 351 5.20 -19.72 -9.74
N GLU A 352 6.34 -19.06 -9.86
CA GLU A 352 7.54 -19.56 -10.59
C GLU A 352 7.26 -19.88 -12.08
N ARG A 353 6.18 -19.33 -12.65
CA ARG A 353 5.79 -19.49 -14.05
C ARG A 353 6.45 -18.42 -14.93
N HIS A 354 7.77 -18.37 -14.87
CA HIS A 354 8.59 -17.26 -15.37
C HIS A 354 8.40 -16.98 -16.87
N ALA A 355 8.28 -18.00 -17.71
CA ALA A 355 8.06 -17.82 -19.15
C ALA A 355 6.69 -17.15 -19.43
N GLU A 356 5.65 -17.50 -18.67
CA GLU A 356 4.32 -16.87 -18.79
C GLU A 356 4.33 -15.44 -18.22
N ALA A 357 5.08 -15.21 -17.12
CA ALA A 357 5.28 -13.87 -16.57
C ALA A 357 5.96 -12.94 -17.60
N ALA A 358 7.05 -13.42 -18.25
CA ALA A 358 7.73 -12.66 -19.29
C ALA A 358 6.81 -12.35 -20.48
N ALA A 359 5.93 -13.28 -20.87
CA ALA A 359 4.95 -13.05 -21.92
C ALA A 359 3.92 -11.98 -21.52
N ALA A 360 3.44 -12.00 -20.28
CA ALA A 360 2.50 -11.01 -19.77
C ALA A 360 3.14 -9.61 -19.67
N TYR A 361 4.37 -9.49 -19.16
CA TYR A 361 5.11 -8.21 -19.21
C TYR A 361 5.30 -7.72 -20.64
N GLY A 362 5.57 -8.64 -21.59
CA GLY A 362 5.68 -8.29 -23.02
C GLY A 362 4.38 -7.72 -23.59
N GLU A 363 3.24 -8.22 -23.14
CA GLU A 363 1.94 -7.66 -23.53
C GLU A 363 1.70 -6.29 -22.89
N ALA A 364 2.13 -6.08 -21.63
CA ALA A 364 2.09 -4.79 -20.96
C ALA A 364 2.91 -3.74 -21.72
N ILE A 365 4.13 -4.08 -22.16
CA ILE A 365 4.99 -3.22 -22.98
C ILE A 365 4.27 -2.82 -24.28
N LYS A 366 3.76 -3.80 -25.03
CA LYS A 366 3.05 -3.56 -26.30
C LYS A 366 1.84 -2.63 -26.14
N ARG A 367 1.07 -2.79 -25.05
CA ARG A 367 -0.08 -1.94 -24.77
C ARG A 367 0.31 -0.53 -24.38
N THR A 368 1.42 -0.37 -23.66
CA THR A 368 1.99 0.95 -23.36
C THR A 368 2.38 1.66 -24.65
N GLU A 369 3.10 0.99 -25.54
CA GLU A 369 3.49 1.53 -26.86
C GLU A 369 2.28 1.86 -27.74
N ALA A 370 1.26 0.98 -27.76
CA ALA A 370 0.02 1.20 -28.52
C ALA A 370 -0.78 2.41 -28.03
N SER A 371 -0.62 2.81 -26.77
CA SER A 371 -1.20 4.05 -26.24
C SER A 371 -0.43 5.31 -26.61
N GLY A 372 0.71 5.17 -27.32
CA GLY A 372 1.63 6.27 -27.66
C GLY A 372 2.54 6.67 -26.50
N ALA A 373 2.55 5.94 -25.40
CA ALA A 373 3.47 6.15 -24.28
C ALA A 373 4.74 5.29 -24.46
N GLN A 374 5.84 5.74 -23.86
CA GLN A 374 7.07 4.96 -23.81
C GLN A 374 7.05 4.06 -22.57
N PRO A 375 7.31 2.73 -22.69
CA PRO A 375 7.45 1.85 -21.55
C PRO A 375 8.61 2.31 -20.66
N GLY A 376 8.38 2.32 -19.35
CA GLY A 376 9.42 2.65 -18.38
C GLY A 376 10.50 1.55 -18.27
N TRP A 377 11.71 1.93 -17.89
CA TRP A 377 12.83 0.98 -17.72
C TRP A 377 12.52 -0.16 -16.74
N THR A 378 11.69 0.09 -15.73
CA THR A 378 11.28 -0.91 -14.74
C THR A 378 10.51 -2.06 -15.39
N LEU A 379 9.65 -1.78 -16.35
CA LEU A 379 8.86 -2.81 -17.03
C LEU A 379 9.75 -3.73 -17.88
N HIS A 380 10.75 -3.14 -18.56
CA HIS A 380 11.77 -3.90 -19.27
C HIS A 380 12.63 -4.75 -18.32
N LEU A 381 12.99 -4.21 -17.14
CA LEU A 381 13.74 -4.95 -16.11
C LEU A 381 12.96 -6.16 -15.60
N LEU A 382 11.69 -5.99 -15.24
CA LEU A 382 10.85 -7.09 -14.73
C LEU A 382 10.66 -8.19 -15.77
N ARG A 383 10.49 -7.80 -17.04
CA ARG A 383 10.44 -8.77 -18.14
C ARG A 383 11.77 -9.49 -18.31
N ALA A 384 12.89 -8.77 -18.25
CA ALA A 384 14.23 -9.36 -18.35
C ALA A 384 14.52 -10.35 -17.22
N ALA A 385 14.15 -10.01 -15.99
CA ALA A 385 14.28 -10.91 -14.85
C ALA A 385 13.45 -12.19 -15.04
N SER A 386 12.21 -12.07 -15.51
CA SER A 386 11.37 -13.24 -15.81
C SER A 386 11.92 -14.09 -16.95
N LEU A 387 12.50 -13.47 -17.99
CA LEU A 387 13.15 -14.18 -19.09
C LEU A 387 14.42 -14.89 -18.66
N GLU A 388 15.22 -14.28 -17.79
CA GLU A 388 16.43 -14.86 -17.23
C GLU A 388 16.12 -16.09 -16.38
N GLN A 389 15.12 -16.00 -15.50
CA GLN A 389 14.64 -17.13 -14.71
C GLN A 389 14.00 -18.24 -15.57
N ALA A 390 13.54 -17.93 -16.77
CA ALA A 390 13.05 -18.89 -17.75
C ALA A 390 14.16 -19.45 -18.66
N ASP A 391 15.44 -19.13 -18.41
CA ASP A 391 16.62 -19.49 -19.22
C ASP A 391 16.57 -18.95 -20.67
N HIS A 392 15.92 -17.78 -20.86
CA HIS A 392 15.81 -17.06 -22.13
C HIS A 392 16.75 -15.85 -22.17
N TRP A 393 18.05 -16.08 -21.95
CA TRP A 393 19.06 -15.02 -21.83
C TRP A 393 19.16 -14.06 -23.03
N PRO A 394 19.12 -14.52 -24.31
CA PRO A 394 19.20 -13.59 -25.43
C PRO A 394 18.10 -12.51 -25.40
N GLU A 395 16.88 -12.90 -25.05
CA GLU A 395 15.73 -12.01 -24.93
C GLU A 395 15.85 -11.12 -23.69
N ALA A 396 16.28 -11.67 -22.54
CA ALA A 396 16.52 -10.92 -21.32
C ALA A 396 17.56 -9.81 -21.54
N LYS A 397 18.65 -10.14 -22.21
CA LYS A 397 19.70 -9.19 -22.58
C LYS A 397 19.14 -8.04 -23.46
N ALA A 398 18.32 -8.35 -24.43
CA ALA A 398 17.70 -7.33 -25.28
C ALA A 398 16.82 -6.36 -24.50
N GLU A 399 16.08 -6.85 -23.51
CA GLU A 399 15.26 -6.03 -22.61
C GLU A 399 16.13 -5.16 -21.68
N LEU A 400 17.20 -5.70 -21.10
CA LEU A 400 18.14 -4.92 -20.29
C LEU A 400 18.83 -3.83 -21.08
N GLU A 401 19.21 -4.10 -22.35
CA GLU A 401 19.75 -3.11 -23.25
C GLU A 401 18.70 -2.04 -23.61
N ALA A 402 17.42 -2.40 -23.74
CA ALA A 402 16.33 -1.44 -23.93
C ALA A 402 16.18 -0.54 -22.70
N ALA A 403 16.17 -1.14 -21.49
CA ALA A 403 16.11 -0.39 -20.23
C ALA A 403 17.29 0.58 -20.07
N LEU A 404 18.52 0.15 -20.41
CA LEU A 404 19.72 1.01 -20.35
C LEU A 404 19.72 2.14 -21.38
N ARG A 405 19.00 2.03 -22.50
CA ARG A 405 18.81 3.18 -23.41
C ARG A 405 17.95 4.27 -22.77
N LEU A 406 17.04 3.91 -21.86
CA LEU A 406 16.20 4.84 -21.11
C LEU A 406 16.97 5.47 -19.94
N GLU A 407 17.72 4.62 -19.20
CA GLU A 407 18.47 5.01 -18.00
C GLU A 407 19.92 4.52 -18.06
N PRO A 408 20.80 5.21 -18.82
CA PRO A 408 22.18 4.74 -19.07
C PRO A 408 23.08 4.66 -17.83
N ASP A 409 22.73 5.38 -16.75
CA ASP A 409 23.47 5.43 -15.50
C ASP A 409 22.73 4.73 -14.36
N ASN A 410 21.80 3.82 -14.68
CA ASN A 410 21.11 3.03 -13.67
C ASN A 410 22.02 1.87 -13.20
N ALA A 411 22.47 1.95 -11.96
CA ALA A 411 23.39 0.99 -11.37
C ALA A 411 22.82 -0.45 -11.34
N LEU A 412 21.50 -0.60 -11.10
CA LEU A 412 20.85 -1.91 -11.05
C LEU A 412 20.86 -2.58 -12.42
N LEU A 413 20.52 -1.85 -13.49
CA LEU A 413 20.51 -2.35 -14.86
C LEU A 413 21.94 -2.72 -15.34
N LEU A 414 22.92 -1.84 -15.04
CA LEU A 414 24.33 -2.08 -15.36
C LEU A 414 24.85 -3.33 -14.64
N ASN A 415 24.52 -3.50 -13.37
CA ASN A 415 24.92 -4.67 -12.61
C ASN A 415 24.27 -5.94 -13.17
N PHE A 416 22.96 -5.93 -13.40
CA PHE A 416 22.26 -7.12 -13.91
C PHE A 416 22.78 -7.56 -15.27
N LEU A 417 22.89 -6.65 -16.23
CA LEU A 417 23.42 -6.99 -17.56
C LEU A 417 24.89 -7.41 -17.50
N GLY A 418 25.72 -6.71 -16.72
CA GLY A 418 27.13 -7.03 -16.53
C GLY A 418 27.34 -8.40 -15.89
N TYR A 419 26.60 -8.70 -14.83
CA TYR A 419 26.67 -9.99 -14.13
C TYR A 419 26.16 -11.14 -15.03
N GLY A 420 25.03 -10.98 -15.70
CA GLY A 420 24.51 -11.99 -16.61
C GLY A 420 25.45 -12.32 -17.78
N LYS A 421 26.17 -11.31 -18.32
CA LYS A 421 27.24 -11.52 -19.29
C LYS A 421 28.43 -12.25 -18.69
N LEU A 422 28.85 -11.87 -17.47
CA LEU A 422 29.97 -12.45 -16.75
C LEU A 422 29.78 -13.96 -16.54
N GLU A 423 28.60 -14.36 -16.04
CA GLU A 423 28.27 -15.76 -15.77
C GLU A 423 28.29 -16.63 -17.05
N ARG A 424 27.94 -16.03 -18.17
CA ARG A 424 27.92 -16.71 -19.48
C ARG A 424 29.22 -16.57 -20.28
N GLY A 425 30.23 -15.90 -19.69
CA GLY A 425 31.52 -15.67 -20.36
C GLY A 425 31.42 -14.73 -21.59
N GLU A 426 30.40 -13.91 -21.69
CA GLU A 426 30.18 -12.98 -22.78
C GLU A 426 30.91 -11.66 -22.54
N ASP A 427 31.79 -11.25 -23.47
CA ASP A 427 32.42 -9.93 -23.45
C ASP A 427 32.92 -9.49 -22.06
N LEU A 428 33.77 -10.32 -21.42
CA LEU A 428 34.17 -10.13 -20.02
C LEU A 428 34.74 -8.73 -19.71
N ASP A 429 35.38 -8.08 -20.67
CA ASP A 429 35.86 -6.69 -20.48
C ASP A 429 34.72 -5.69 -20.37
N VAL A 430 33.68 -5.87 -21.18
CA VAL A 430 32.47 -5.06 -21.14
C VAL A 430 31.69 -5.35 -19.86
N ALA A 431 31.54 -6.62 -19.49
CA ALA A 431 30.88 -7.04 -18.28
C ALA A 431 31.51 -6.41 -17.02
N GLU A 432 32.85 -6.54 -16.87
CA GLU A 432 33.57 -5.90 -15.77
C GLU A 432 33.39 -4.37 -15.77
N ALA A 433 33.48 -3.73 -16.93
CA ALA A 433 33.32 -2.28 -17.02
C ALA A 433 31.92 -1.82 -16.58
N MET A 434 30.86 -2.55 -16.95
CA MET A 434 29.48 -2.28 -16.53
C MET A 434 29.31 -2.43 -15.02
N ILE A 435 29.77 -3.53 -14.43
CA ILE A 435 29.70 -3.78 -12.99
C ILE A 435 30.51 -2.74 -12.21
N ARG A 436 31.71 -2.37 -12.71
CA ARG A 436 32.55 -1.34 -12.11
C ARG A 436 31.86 0.04 -12.13
N LYS A 437 31.18 0.38 -13.23
CA LYS A 437 30.37 1.59 -13.31
C LYS A 437 29.21 1.53 -12.31
N ALA A 438 28.51 0.41 -12.21
CA ALA A 438 27.45 0.22 -11.21
C ALA A 438 27.95 0.44 -9.78
N SER A 439 29.08 -0.18 -9.42
CA SER A 439 29.72 0.00 -8.10
C SER A 439 30.16 1.44 -7.83
N SER A 440 30.59 2.18 -8.86
CA SER A 440 30.93 3.61 -8.69
C SER A 440 29.70 4.48 -8.45
N LEU A 441 28.54 4.11 -8.99
CA LEU A 441 27.25 4.81 -8.80
C LEU A 441 26.61 4.49 -7.46
N ARG A 442 26.83 3.28 -6.94
CA ARG A 442 26.34 2.81 -5.62
C ARG A 442 27.44 2.13 -4.83
N PRO A 443 28.39 2.89 -4.28
CA PRO A 443 29.57 2.32 -3.61
C PRO A 443 29.26 1.57 -2.30
N ASP A 444 28.12 1.88 -1.67
CA ASP A 444 27.68 1.27 -0.40
C ASP A 444 26.73 0.07 -0.62
N ASP A 445 26.41 -0.30 -1.86
CA ASP A 445 25.58 -1.45 -2.18
C ASP A 445 26.43 -2.73 -2.15
N ALA A 446 26.18 -3.59 -1.16
CA ALA A 446 26.96 -4.80 -0.92
C ALA A 446 26.82 -5.80 -2.07
N SER A 447 25.62 -5.95 -2.66
CA SER A 447 25.37 -6.88 -3.77
C SER A 447 26.08 -6.46 -5.06
N ILE A 448 26.09 -5.15 -5.36
CA ILE A 448 26.86 -4.63 -6.52
C ILE A 448 28.36 -4.73 -6.27
N THR A 449 28.80 -4.52 -5.02
CA THR A 449 30.19 -4.67 -4.62
C THR A 449 30.65 -6.13 -4.72
N ASP A 450 29.78 -7.07 -4.34
CA ASP A 450 30.01 -8.51 -4.52
C ASP A 450 30.14 -8.88 -6.00
N SER A 451 29.22 -8.45 -6.85
CA SER A 451 29.29 -8.66 -8.30
C SER A 451 30.61 -8.17 -8.89
N LEU A 452 31.14 -7.02 -8.42
CA LEU A 452 32.46 -6.54 -8.83
C LEU A 452 33.58 -7.45 -8.34
N GLY A 453 33.52 -7.89 -7.09
CA GLY A 453 34.50 -8.82 -6.52
C GLY A 453 34.50 -10.14 -7.24
N TRP A 454 33.32 -10.66 -7.58
CA TRP A 454 33.17 -11.90 -8.36
C TRP A 454 33.71 -11.76 -9.79
N ALA A 455 33.45 -10.63 -10.46
CA ALA A 455 34.01 -10.31 -11.75
C ALA A 455 35.56 -10.30 -11.71
N LEU A 456 36.14 -9.69 -10.69
CA LEU A 456 37.60 -9.71 -10.48
C LEU A 456 38.13 -11.11 -10.22
N TYR A 457 37.42 -11.95 -9.50
CA TYR A 457 37.75 -13.36 -9.26
C TYR A 457 37.75 -14.17 -10.57
N LYS A 458 36.67 -14.11 -11.35
CA LYS A 458 36.55 -14.76 -12.66
C LYS A 458 37.66 -14.31 -13.64
N ARG A 459 38.20 -13.08 -13.46
CA ARG A 459 39.35 -12.54 -14.23
C ARG A 459 40.73 -12.93 -13.64
N GLY A 460 40.78 -13.69 -12.56
CA GLY A 460 42.01 -14.11 -11.90
C GLY A 460 42.74 -13.02 -11.09
N ARG A 461 42.10 -11.86 -10.86
CA ARG A 461 42.64 -10.73 -10.09
C ARG A 461 42.41 -10.96 -8.60
N LEU A 462 42.93 -12.07 -8.05
CA LEU A 462 42.61 -12.55 -6.71
C LEU A 462 42.82 -11.53 -5.56
N PRO A 463 43.93 -10.74 -5.51
CA PRO A 463 44.09 -9.76 -4.43
C PRO A 463 42.96 -8.70 -4.40
N GLU A 464 42.62 -8.18 -5.56
CA GLU A 464 41.56 -7.15 -5.69
C GLU A 464 40.18 -7.76 -5.45
N ALA A 465 39.95 -9.00 -5.91
CA ALA A 465 38.72 -9.74 -5.63
C ALA A 465 38.49 -9.89 -4.12
N ILE A 466 39.50 -10.38 -3.39
CA ILE A 466 39.41 -10.58 -1.94
C ILE A 466 39.16 -9.27 -1.20
N GLU A 467 39.84 -8.18 -1.57
CA GLU A 467 39.60 -6.86 -0.97
C GLU A 467 38.17 -6.39 -1.19
N THR A 468 37.68 -6.51 -2.44
CA THR A 468 36.32 -6.09 -2.83
C THR A 468 35.25 -6.94 -2.15
N LEU A 469 35.39 -8.28 -2.17
CA LEU A 469 34.46 -9.21 -1.52
C LEU A 469 34.46 -9.06 0.01
N SER A 470 35.63 -8.78 0.62
CA SER A 470 35.68 -8.49 2.06
C SER A 470 34.91 -7.23 2.43
N ARG A 471 34.95 -6.22 1.57
CA ARG A 471 34.15 -4.99 1.76
C ARG A 471 32.66 -5.27 1.59
N ALA A 472 32.27 -6.09 0.59
CA ALA A 472 30.88 -6.52 0.41
C ALA A 472 30.36 -7.27 1.64
N ALA A 473 31.12 -8.26 2.14
CA ALA A 473 30.79 -9.04 3.33
C ALA A 473 30.69 -8.18 4.61
N ALA A 474 31.46 -7.09 4.71
CA ALA A 474 31.33 -6.14 5.80
C ALA A 474 30.06 -5.26 5.66
N GLY A 475 29.63 -4.98 4.43
CA GLY A 475 28.42 -4.19 4.12
C GLY A 475 27.13 -4.96 4.37
N ASP A 476 27.09 -6.25 4.04
CA ASP A 476 25.97 -7.14 4.35
C ASP A 476 26.47 -8.50 4.89
N PRO A 477 26.67 -8.60 6.20
CA PRO A 477 27.15 -9.83 6.83
C PRO A 477 26.16 -11.00 6.81
N ALA A 478 24.90 -10.76 6.46
CA ALA A 478 23.85 -11.78 6.46
C ALA A 478 23.70 -12.47 5.09
N GLN A 479 24.26 -11.92 4.03
CA GLN A 479 24.11 -12.47 2.68
C GLN A 479 25.07 -13.64 2.43
N SER A 480 24.52 -14.84 2.34
CA SER A 480 25.26 -16.10 2.17
C SER A 480 26.17 -16.10 0.94
N GLU A 481 25.66 -15.65 -0.20
CA GLU A 481 26.36 -15.65 -1.49
C GLU A 481 27.69 -14.86 -1.42
N ILE A 482 27.67 -13.68 -0.79
CA ILE A 482 28.88 -12.85 -0.63
C ILE A 482 29.98 -13.61 0.13
N HIS A 483 29.60 -14.29 1.21
CA HIS A 483 30.56 -15.08 1.98
C HIS A 483 31.03 -16.31 1.21
N GLU A 484 30.20 -16.90 0.39
CA GLU A 484 30.60 -18.03 -0.50
C GLU A 484 31.62 -17.56 -1.53
N HIS A 485 31.38 -16.44 -2.24
CA HIS A 485 32.30 -15.83 -3.20
C HIS A 485 33.63 -15.45 -2.55
N LEU A 486 33.59 -14.84 -1.37
CA LEU A 486 34.82 -14.51 -0.63
C LEU A 486 35.62 -15.78 -0.27
N GLY A 487 34.93 -16.81 0.17
CA GLY A 487 35.56 -18.10 0.47
C GLY A 487 36.23 -18.72 -0.74
N ASP A 488 35.60 -18.69 -1.90
CA ASP A 488 36.14 -19.20 -3.17
C ASP A 488 37.38 -18.41 -3.60
N ALA A 489 37.36 -17.09 -3.48
CA ALA A 489 38.52 -16.23 -3.79
C ALA A 489 39.67 -16.44 -2.82
N LEU A 490 39.38 -16.56 -1.51
CA LEU A 490 40.41 -16.87 -0.49
C LEU A 490 41.05 -18.22 -0.71
N PHE A 491 40.26 -19.26 -1.00
CA PHE A 491 40.79 -20.59 -1.26
C PHE A 491 41.70 -20.61 -2.48
N SER A 492 41.28 -19.97 -3.56
CA SER A 492 42.05 -19.87 -4.82
C SER A 492 43.34 -19.08 -4.64
N SER A 493 43.42 -18.17 -3.66
CA SER A 493 44.65 -17.46 -3.29
C SER A 493 45.56 -18.24 -2.34
N GLY A 494 45.17 -19.46 -1.90
CA GLY A 494 45.91 -20.29 -0.95
C GLY A 494 45.56 -20.05 0.53
N ARG A 495 44.66 -19.09 0.86
CA ARG A 495 44.23 -18.72 2.21
C ARG A 495 43.15 -19.67 2.73
N ARG A 496 43.47 -20.98 2.79
CA ARG A 496 42.52 -22.08 3.01
C ARG A 496 41.79 -22.03 4.34
N ILE A 497 42.43 -21.51 5.40
CA ILE A 497 41.79 -21.39 6.74
C ILE A 497 40.71 -20.31 6.70
N GLU A 498 41.06 -19.18 6.16
CA GLU A 498 40.14 -18.04 6.05
C GLU A 498 38.97 -18.36 5.10
N ALA A 499 39.23 -19.08 4.01
CA ALA A 499 38.18 -19.60 3.13
C ALA A 499 37.14 -20.43 3.88
N ARG A 500 37.61 -21.35 4.76
CA ARG A 500 36.68 -22.17 5.56
C ARG A 500 35.83 -21.36 6.51
N PHE A 501 36.39 -20.32 7.13
CA PHE A 501 35.60 -19.41 7.97
C PHE A 501 34.55 -18.63 7.16
N SER A 502 34.90 -18.18 5.95
CA SER A 502 33.95 -17.50 5.06
C SER A 502 32.82 -18.43 4.62
N TRP A 503 33.10 -19.64 4.21
CA TRP A 503 32.08 -20.65 3.88
C TRP A 503 31.23 -21.06 5.09
N GLN A 504 31.79 -21.09 6.31
CA GLN A 504 31.02 -21.32 7.54
C GLN A 504 30.05 -20.16 7.80
N ALA A 505 30.47 -18.91 7.56
CA ALA A 505 29.58 -17.76 7.63
C ALA A 505 28.47 -17.84 6.58
N ALA A 506 28.80 -18.20 5.33
CA ALA A 506 27.82 -18.44 4.28
C ALA A 506 26.76 -19.48 4.69
N LEU A 507 27.17 -20.58 5.32
CA LEU A 507 26.30 -21.70 5.70
C LEU A 507 25.21 -21.28 6.73
N ILE A 508 25.46 -20.23 7.54
CA ILE A 508 24.53 -19.78 8.59
C ILE A 508 23.20 -19.30 7.98
N THR A 509 23.27 -18.61 6.85
CA THR A 509 22.11 -18.00 6.19
C THR A 509 21.83 -18.58 4.79
N ALA A 510 22.55 -19.65 4.41
CA ALA A 510 22.38 -20.31 3.12
C ALA A 510 20.98 -20.91 2.97
N GLU A 511 20.42 -20.77 1.78
CA GLU A 511 19.21 -21.48 1.36
C GLU A 511 19.48 -22.97 1.17
N ASP A 512 18.43 -23.80 1.18
CA ASP A 512 18.58 -25.27 1.22
C ASP A 512 19.32 -25.86 0.01
N ASP A 513 19.18 -25.25 -1.16
CA ASP A 513 19.87 -25.65 -2.40
C ASP A 513 21.38 -25.37 -2.37
N ALA A 514 21.83 -24.30 -1.70
CA ALA A 514 23.23 -23.92 -1.56
C ALA A 514 23.95 -24.67 -0.45
N LYS A 515 23.25 -25.08 0.62
CA LYS A 515 23.83 -25.71 1.82
C LYS A 515 24.75 -26.87 1.48
N GLY A 516 24.27 -27.84 0.70
CA GLY A 516 25.05 -29.02 0.36
C GLY A 516 26.31 -28.72 -0.48
N ARG A 517 26.31 -27.65 -1.27
CA ARG A 517 27.47 -27.16 -2.02
C ARG A 517 28.50 -26.56 -1.07
N ILE A 518 28.06 -25.68 -0.17
CA ILE A 518 28.92 -24.99 0.81
C ILE A 518 29.52 -25.99 1.79
N GLU A 519 28.77 -26.96 2.31
CA GLU A 519 29.30 -28.05 3.18
C GLU A 519 30.42 -28.81 2.52
N ARG A 520 30.29 -29.20 1.25
CA ARG A 520 31.36 -29.86 0.49
C ARG A 520 32.63 -29.00 0.38
N LYS A 521 32.49 -27.67 0.21
CA LYS A 521 33.62 -26.73 0.22
C LYS A 521 34.34 -26.72 1.56
N ILE A 522 33.60 -26.71 2.66
CA ILE A 522 34.16 -26.72 4.02
C ILE A 522 34.94 -28.03 4.29
N GLU A 523 34.40 -29.16 3.88
CA GLU A 523 35.00 -30.47 4.10
C GLU A 523 36.24 -30.73 3.21
N SER A 524 36.06 -30.57 1.91
CA SER A 524 37.05 -31.04 0.92
C SER A 524 37.75 -29.92 0.16
N GLY A 525 37.34 -28.67 0.34
CA GLY A 525 37.86 -27.53 -0.39
C GLY A 525 37.10 -27.23 -1.69
N LEU A 526 37.53 -26.16 -2.36
CA LEU A 526 36.95 -25.73 -3.63
C LEU A 526 37.38 -26.66 -4.78
N THR A 527 36.43 -27.06 -5.59
CA THR A 527 36.63 -27.84 -6.84
C THR A 527 35.72 -27.26 -7.92
N PRO A 528 35.94 -27.55 -9.22
CA PRO A 528 35.01 -27.11 -10.27
C PRO A 528 33.56 -27.60 -10.09
N ALA A 529 33.36 -28.72 -9.38
CA ALA A 529 32.04 -29.31 -9.16
C ALA A 529 31.26 -28.66 -8.01
N ASN A 530 31.92 -27.89 -7.15
CA ASN A 530 31.29 -27.20 -6.01
C ASN A 530 31.62 -25.70 -5.98
N ALA A 531 32.10 -25.11 -7.07
CA ALA A 531 32.29 -23.68 -7.20
C ALA A 531 30.94 -22.96 -7.09
N ALA A 532 30.93 -21.70 -6.61
CA ALA A 532 29.78 -20.83 -6.69
C ALA A 532 29.41 -20.59 -8.16
N PRO A 533 28.13 -20.44 -8.46
CA PRO A 533 27.65 -20.21 -9.81
C PRO A 533 28.15 -18.88 -10.40
#